data_a31a730b410e77d231eb0428084e8cc2
#
_entry.id   a31a730b410e77d231eb0428084e8cc2
#
_cell.length_a   1.000
_cell.length_b   1.000
_cell.length_c   1.000
_cell.angle_alpha   90.00
_cell.angle_beta   90.00
_cell.angle_gamma   90.00
#
_symmetry.space_group_name_H-M   'P 1'
#
loop_
_entity.id
_entity.type
_entity.pdbx_description
1 polymer ?
#
loop_
_entity_poly.entity_id
_entity_poly.type
_entity_poly.pdbx_seq_one_letter_code
_entity_poly.pdbx_strand_id
1 'polypeptide(L)' 'MNILIVSATYLEVEPLLLQFTLEREVNQKLRNYSYRNLNIDVLIPG' A
#
# COMPACT_ATOMS: atom_id res chain seq x y z
N MET A 1 1.34 -14.51 1.21
CA MET A 1 0.60 -14.08 -0.02
C MET A 1 0.96 -12.66 -0.37
N ASN A 2 1.19 -12.40 -1.63
CA ASN A 2 1.53 -11.06 -2.13
C ASN A 2 0.31 -10.44 -2.81
N ILE A 3 0.02 -9.20 -2.46
CA ILE A 3 -1.13 -8.47 -2.99
C ILE A 3 -0.62 -7.16 -3.56
N LEU A 4 -1.14 -6.77 -4.72
CA LEU A 4 -0.87 -5.46 -5.30
C LEU A 4 -2.17 -4.67 -5.32
N ILE A 5 -2.13 -3.48 -4.73
CA ILE A 5 -3.24 -2.53 -4.77
C ILE A 5 -2.81 -1.36 -5.65
N VAL A 6 -3.64 -1.01 -6.62
CA VAL A 6 -3.41 0.14 -7.49
C VAL A 6 -4.57 1.10 -7.29
N SER A 7 -4.27 2.36 -6.99
CA SER A 7 -5.28 3.39 -6.81
C SER A 7 -4.84 4.68 -7.51
N ALA A 8 -5.83 5.41 -8.02
CA ALA A 8 -5.55 6.67 -8.69
C ALA A 8 -5.02 7.73 -7.73
N THR A 9 -5.50 7.74 -6.49
CA THR A 9 -5.06 8.71 -5.49
C THR A 9 -4.82 8.00 -4.16
N TYR A 10 -3.96 8.62 -3.35
CA TYR A 10 -3.68 8.12 -2.00
C TYR A 10 -4.93 8.18 -1.11
N LEU A 11 -5.73 9.21 -1.27
CA LEU A 11 -6.91 9.43 -0.43
C LEU A 11 -7.92 8.30 -0.55
N GLU A 12 -8.02 7.67 -1.71
CA GLU A 12 -8.98 6.60 -1.92
C GLU A 12 -8.66 5.35 -1.09
N VAL A 13 -7.37 5.10 -0.82
CA VAL A 13 -6.96 3.90 -0.10
C VAL A 13 -6.50 4.20 1.32
N GLU A 14 -6.38 5.47 1.70
CA GLU A 14 -5.86 5.83 3.01
C GLU A 14 -6.60 5.16 4.16
N PRO A 15 -7.94 5.12 4.19
CA PRO A 15 -8.64 4.46 5.29
C PRO A 15 -8.27 2.99 5.42
N LEU A 16 -8.01 2.32 4.30
CA LEU A 16 -7.59 0.93 4.31
C LEU A 16 -6.15 0.81 4.80
N LEU A 17 -5.28 1.71 4.36
CA LEU A 17 -3.86 1.66 4.70
C LEU A 17 -3.61 1.92 6.18
N LEU A 18 -4.51 2.61 6.85
CA LEU A 18 -4.38 2.85 8.29
C LEU A 18 -4.42 1.56 9.10
N GLN A 19 -4.99 0.50 8.54
CA GLN A 19 -5.05 -0.82 9.17
C GLN A 19 -3.80 -1.66 8.93
N PHE A 20 -2.94 -1.23 8.01
CA PHE A 20 -1.73 -1.96 7.64
C PHE A 20 -0.51 -1.34 8.29
N THR A 21 0.57 -2.11 8.36
CA THR A 21 1.86 -1.60 8.85
C THR A 21 2.73 -1.24 7.66
N LEU A 22 3.19 0.01 7.61
CA LEU A 22 4.12 0.43 6.57
C LEU A 22 5.47 -0.21 6.84
N GLU A 23 5.94 -1.03 5.90
CA GLU A 23 7.22 -1.70 6.01
C GLU A 23 8.33 -0.91 5.32
N ARG A 24 8.03 -0.37 4.14
CA ARG A 24 9.03 0.33 3.35
C ARG A 24 8.36 1.26 2.35
N GLU A 25 8.93 2.45 2.19
CA GLU A 25 8.55 3.36 1.12
C GLU A 25 9.61 3.24 0.03
N VAL A 26 9.24 2.66 -1.11
CA VAL A 26 10.17 2.45 -2.22
C VAL A 26 10.40 3.78 -2.94
N ASN A 27 9.32 4.51 -3.23
CA ASN A 27 9.39 5.85 -3.79
C ASN A 27 8.04 6.53 -3.52
N GLN A 28 7.82 7.72 -4.11
CA GLN A 28 6.60 8.47 -3.84
C GLN A 28 5.32 7.76 -4.30
N LYS A 29 5.45 6.81 -5.24
CA LYS A 29 4.30 6.14 -5.84
C LYS A 29 4.12 4.71 -5.36
N LEU A 30 5.15 4.11 -4.78
CA LEU A 30 5.11 2.71 -4.39
C LEU A 30 5.53 2.54 -2.95
N ARG A 31 4.65 1.92 -2.17
CA ARG A 31 4.92 1.61 -0.75
C ARG A 31 4.58 0.16 -0.49
N ASN A 32 5.33 -0.43 0.43
CA ASN A 32 5.11 -1.81 0.85
C ASN A 32 4.56 -1.83 2.27
N TYR A 33 3.48 -2.55 2.46
CA TYR A 33 2.82 -2.72 3.75
C TYR A 33 2.73 -4.20 4.11
N SER A 34 2.47 -4.45 5.37
CA SER A 34 2.13 -5.79 5.83
C SER A 34 0.84 -5.74 6.64
N TYR A 35 0.10 -6.83 6.59
CA TYR A 35 -1.08 -7.03 7.42
C TYR A 35 -1.21 -8.53 7.68
N ARG A 36 -0.99 -8.92 8.95
CA ARG A 36 -0.95 -10.34 9.31
C ARG A 36 0.10 -11.06 8.47
N ASN A 37 -0.31 -12.05 7.67
CA ASN A 37 0.60 -12.83 6.80
C ASN A 37 0.64 -12.30 5.37
N LEU A 38 0.03 -11.15 5.12
CA LEU A 38 -0.03 -10.57 3.78
C LEU A 38 1.11 -9.60 3.55
N ASN A 39 1.70 -9.65 2.37
CA ASN A 39 2.64 -8.67 1.89
C ASN A 39 1.92 -7.84 0.81
N ILE A 40 1.80 -6.54 1.03
CA ILE A 40 0.92 -5.69 0.23
C ILE A 40 1.74 -4.57 -0.37
N ASP A 41 1.75 -4.49 -1.69
CA ASP A 41 2.34 -3.37 -2.41
C ASP A 41 1.23 -2.42 -2.84
N VAL A 42 1.40 -1.14 -2.59
CA VAL A 42 0.43 -0.11 -2.95
C VAL A 42 1.07 0.83 -3.95
N LEU A 43 0.49 0.90 -5.14
CA LEU A 43 0.97 1.75 -6.23
C LEU A 43 -0.04 2.85 -6.50
N ILE A 44 0.43 4.09 -6.43
CA ILE A 44 -0.38 5.28 -6.72
C ILE A 44 0.29 5.99 -7.91
N PRO A 45 -0.06 5.64 -9.14
CA PRO A 45 0.65 6.17 -10.32
C PRO A 45 0.26 7.60 -10.68
N GLY A 46 -0.86 8.07 -10.19
CA GLY A 46 -1.39 9.39 -10.55
C GLY A 46 -0.87 10.57 -9.78
#